data_e55b9a4d23afd99235951fcd140df2a7
#
_entry.id   e55b9a4d23afd99235951fcd140df2a7
#
_cell.length_a   1.000
_cell.length_b   1.000
_cell.length_c   1.000
_cell.angle_alpha   90.00
_cell.angle_beta   90.00
_cell.angle_gamma   90.00
#
_symmetry.space_group_name_H-M   'P 1'
#
loop_
_entity.id
_entity.type
_entity.pdbx_description
1 polymer ?
#
loop_
_entity_poly.entity_id
_entity_poly.type
_entity_poly.pdbx_seq_one_letter_code
_entity_poly.pdbx_strand_id
1 'polypeptide(L)' 'MIAIPKDKKLHLLAGLALSILAGLFVYPMFGLLTAAVVGALKEIVWDWLLKKGTPEWWDFVATVAGGVIGWALLKMI' A
#
# COMPACT_ATOMS: atom_id res chain seq x y z
N MET A 1 5.88 16.83 -15.40
CA MET A 1 5.87 15.71 -14.43
C MET A 1 4.97 16.06 -13.25
N ILE A 2 4.12 15.14 -12.85
CA ILE A 2 3.21 15.35 -11.73
C ILE A 2 3.97 15.17 -10.43
N ALA A 3 3.91 16.20 -9.56
CA ALA A 3 4.54 16.10 -8.26
C ALA A 3 3.65 15.29 -7.32
N ILE A 4 4.20 14.23 -6.75
CA ILE A 4 3.49 13.39 -5.80
C ILE A 4 3.74 13.92 -4.38
N PRO A 5 2.69 14.20 -3.58
CA PRO A 5 2.89 14.65 -2.22
C PRO A 5 3.73 13.66 -1.41
N LYS A 6 4.46 14.17 -0.44
CA LYS A 6 5.39 13.35 0.33
C LYS A 6 4.68 12.21 1.05
N ASP A 7 3.52 12.47 1.64
CA ASP A 7 2.78 11.42 2.35
C ASP A 7 2.31 10.32 1.40
N LYS A 8 1.94 10.67 0.17
CA LYS A 8 1.55 9.67 -0.82
C LYS A 8 2.74 8.83 -1.26
N LYS A 9 3.93 9.46 -1.37
CA LYS A 9 5.15 8.71 -1.67
C LYS A 9 5.45 7.69 -0.58
N LEU A 10 5.26 8.07 0.68
CA LEU A 10 5.47 7.16 1.80
C LEU A 10 4.51 5.98 1.75
N HIS A 11 3.24 6.22 1.44
CA HIS A 11 2.26 5.14 1.31
C HIS A 11 2.59 4.23 0.14
N LEU A 12 3.02 4.80 -0.97
CA LEU A 12 3.42 4.00 -2.13
C LEU A 12 4.61 3.11 -1.79
N LEU A 13 5.62 3.67 -1.12
CA LEU A 13 6.80 2.92 -0.70
C LEU A 13 6.44 1.85 0.33
N ALA A 14 5.53 2.16 1.25
CA ALA A 14 5.07 1.17 2.23
C ALA A 14 4.37 0.01 1.54
N GLY A 15 3.49 0.30 0.59
CA GLY A 15 2.81 -0.74 -0.17
C GLY A 15 3.78 -1.60 -0.96
N LEU A 16 4.77 -0.97 -1.58
CA LEU A 16 5.81 -1.67 -2.32
C LEU A 16 6.60 -2.60 -1.40
N ALA A 17 7.04 -2.10 -0.25
CA ALA A 17 7.82 -2.89 0.71
C ALA A 17 7.00 -4.05 1.25
N LEU A 18 5.75 -3.80 1.67
CA LEU A 18 4.88 -4.86 2.18
C LEU A 18 4.63 -5.94 1.14
N SER A 19 4.37 -5.52 -0.09
CA SER A 19 4.09 -6.44 -1.18
C SER A 19 5.31 -7.33 -1.46
N ILE A 20 6.50 -6.74 -1.54
CA ILE A 20 7.71 -7.50 -1.83
C ILE A 20 8.02 -8.45 -0.67
N LEU A 21 8.00 -7.96 0.57
CA LEU A 21 8.33 -8.79 1.72
C LEU A 21 7.36 -9.96 1.87
N ALA A 22 6.07 -9.69 1.88
CA ALA A 22 5.08 -10.75 2.04
C ALA A 22 5.04 -11.66 0.81
N GLY A 23 5.22 -11.09 -0.38
CA GLY A 23 5.19 -11.86 -1.61
C GLY A 23 6.36 -12.81 -1.74
N LEU A 24 7.54 -12.41 -1.26
CA LEU A 24 8.71 -13.29 -1.27
C LEU A 24 8.55 -14.48 -0.33
N PHE A 25 7.90 -14.25 0.83
CA PHE A 25 7.76 -15.31 1.82
C PHE A 25 6.66 -16.31 1.46
N VAL A 26 5.66 -15.89 0.70
CA VAL A 26 4.55 -16.78 0.35
C VAL A 26 4.41 -16.89 -1.17
N TYR A 27 3.80 -15.92 -1.79
CA TYR A 27 3.70 -15.82 -3.25
C TYR A 27 3.33 -14.37 -3.61
N PRO A 28 3.60 -13.93 -4.87
CA PRO A 28 3.45 -12.49 -5.20
C PRO A 28 2.06 -11.91 -4.95
N MET A 29 0.99 -12.64 -5.27
CA MET A 29 -0.37 -12.14 -5.05
C MET A 29 -0.66 -11.95 -3.57
N PHE A 30 -0.08 -12.79 -2.71
CA PHE A 30 -0.23 -12.64 -1.26
C PHE A 30 0.34 -11.30 -0.80
N GLY A 31 1.47 -10.87 -1.38
CA GLY A 31 2.05 -9.58 -1.06
C GLY A 31 1.14 -8.43 -1.44
N LEU A 32 0.56 -8.48 -2.64
CA LEU A 32 -0.37 -7.47 -3.10
C LEU A 32 -1.59 -7.41 -2.18
N LEU A 33 -2.15 -8.57 -1.83
CA LEU A 33 -3.30 -8.62 -0.94
C LEU A 33 -2.96 -8.06 0.45
N THR A 34 -1.77 -8.37 0.95
CA THR A 34 -1.32 -7.84 2.24
C THR A 34 -1.26 -6.31 2.21
N ALA A 35 -0.68 -5.75 1.16
CA ALA A 35 -0.60 -4.30 1.02
C ALA A 35 -1.99 -3.66 0.98
N ALA A 36 -2.92 -4.27 0.24
CA ALA A 36 -4.27 -3.75 0.13
C ALA A 36 -5.00 -3.81 1.47
N VAL A 37 -4.89 -4.92 2.19
CA VAL A 37 -5.55 -5.09 3.49
C VAL A 37 -4.98 -4.11 4.51
N VAL A 38 -3.65 -3.99 4.58
CA VAL A 38 -3.02 -3.07 5.52
C VAL A 38 -3.42 -1.63 5.21
N GLY A 39 -3.44 -1.26 3.93
CA GLY A 39 -3.87 0.09 3.53
C GLY A 39 -5.31 0.37 3.93
N ALA A 40 -6.21 -0.60 3.70
CA ALA A 40 -7.62 -0.44 4.06
C ALA A 40 -7.80 -0.34 5.57
N LEU A 41 -7.09 -1.18 6.33
CA LEU A 41 -7.18 -1.16 7.79
C LEU A 41 -6.68 0.17 8.34
N LYS A 42 -5.61 0.71 7.80
CA LYS A 42 -5.08 2.00 8.22
C LYS A 42 -6.14 3.09 8.05
N GLU A 43 -6.81 3.12 6.89
CA GLU A 43 -7.82 4.13 6.63
C GLU A 43 -9.03 3.97 7.56
N ILE A 44 -9.47 2.75 7.78
CA ILE A 44 -10.64 2.50 8.61
C ILE A 44 -10.33 2.76 10.09
N VAL A 45 -9.23 2.19 10.58
CA VAL A 45 -8.93 2.28 12.02
C VAL A 45 -8.40 3.66 12.37
N TRP A 46 -7.41 4.13 11.62
CA TRP A 46 -6.71 5.36 11.98
C TRP A 46 -7.52 6.60 11.71
N ASP A 47 -8.03 6.73 10.50
CA ASP A 47 -8.67 7.98 10.07
C ASP A 47 -10.12 8.06 10.47
N TRP A 48 -10.80 6.93 10.54
CA TRP A 48 -12.24 6.90 10.79
C TRP A 48 -12.58 6.58 12.25
N LEU A 49 -12.11 5.45 12.77
CA LEU A 49 -12.43 5.05 14.13
C LEU A 49 -11.74 5.91 15.17
N LEU A 50 -10.49 6.29 14.94
CA LEU A 50 -9.75 7.14 15.86
C LEU A 50 -10.01 8.62 15.63
N LYS A 51 -10.74 8.95 14.57
CA LYS A 51 -11.08 10.34 14.23
C LYS A 51 -9.86 11.23 14.12
N LYS A 52 -8.80 10.71 13.53
CA LYS A 52 -7.56 11.47 13.31
C LYS A 52 -7.64 12.35 12.09
N GLY A 53 -8.82 12.49 11.50
CA GLY A 53 -9.06 13.29 10.32
C GLY A 53 -10.09 12.61 9.44
N THR A 54 -10.29 13.12 8.24
CA THR A 54 -11.14 12.46 7.26
C THR A 54 -10.38 11.33 6.60
N PRO A 55 -11.04 10.20 6.33
CA PRO A 55 -10.39 9.11 5.59
C PRO A 55 -9.89 9.63 4.25
N GLU A 56 -8.66 9.32 3.92
CA GLU A 56 -8.07 9.78 2.68
C GLU A 56 -7.82 8.59 1.76
N TRP A 57 -8.77 8.36 0.87
CA TRP A 57 -8.73 7.22 -0.02
C TRP A 57 -7.52 7.22 -0.95
N TRP A 58 -6.93 8.41 -1.20
CA TRP A 58 -5.71 8.48 -2.00
C TRP A 58 -4.52 7.82 -1.33
N ASP A 59 -4.49 7.83 0.02
CA ASP A 59 -3.47 7.09 0.77
C ASP A 59 -3.60 5.59 0.53
N PHE A 60 -4.83 5.08 0.56
CA PHE A 60 -5.11 3.69 0.25
C PHE A 60 -4.71 3.37 -1.20
N VAL A 61 -5.10 4.23 -2.14
CA VAL A 61 -4.75 4.03 -3.54
C VAL A 61 -3.23 4.00 -3.74
N ALA A 62 -2.50 4.89 -3.07
CA ALA A 62 -1.05 4.92 -3.17
C ALA A 62 -0.43 3.63 -2.60
N THR A 63 -0.95 3.13 -1.48
CA THR A 63 -0.46 1.88 -0.90
C THR A 63 -0.71 0.70 -1.84
N VAL A 64 -1.90 0.62 -2.42
CA VAL A 64 -2.23 -0.45 -3.37
C VAL A 64 -1.38 -0.33 -4.63
N ALA A 65 -1.14 0.89 -5.11
CA ALA A 65 -0.28 1.10 -6.27
C ALA A 65 1.13 0.56 -6.02
N GLY A 66 1.68 0.84 -4.82
CA GLY A 66 2.96 0.27 -4.42
C GLY A 66 2.92 -1.25 -4.39
N GLY A 67 1.81 -1.80 -3.88
CA GLY A 67 1.61 -3.25 -3.86
C GLY A 67 1.61 -3.87 -5.25
N VAL A 68 0.93 -3.21 -6.19
CA VAL A 68 0.88 -3.69 -7.58
C VAL A 68 2.28 -3.67 -8.20
N ILE A 69 3.04 -2.60 -7.94
CA ILE A 69 4.41 -2.52 -8.45
C ILE A 69 5.26 -3.65 -7.87
N GLY A 70 5.15 -3.90 -6.56
CA GLY A 70 5.87 -4.99 -5.92
C GLY A 70 5.48 -6.34 -6.48
N TRP A 71 4.19 -6.58 -6.69
CA TRP A 71 3.71 -7.81 -7.30
C TRP A 71 4.30 -8.00 -8.71
N ALA A 72 4.26 -6.93 -9.51
CA ALA A 72 4.79 -7.02 -10.86
C ALA A 72 6.30 -7.31 -10.87
N LEU A 73 7.05 -6.66 -9.97
CA LEU A 73 8.48 -6.89 -9.87
C LEU A 73 8.79 -8.35 -9.47
N LEU A 74 8.04 -8.91 -8.53
CA LEU A 74 8.23 -10.30 -8.11
C LEU A 74 7.89 -11.26 -9.23
N LYS A 75 6.91 -10.94 -10.07
CA LYS A 75 6.56 -11.78 -11.21
C LYS A 75 7.63 -11.77 -12.28
N MET A 76 8.51 -10.78 -12.27
CA MET A 76 9.58 -10.67 -13.27
C MET A 76 10.83 -11.47 -12.91
N ILE A 77 10.96 -11.90 -11.67
CA ILE A 77 12.14 -12.66 -11.23
C ILE A 77 11.89 -14.15 -11.13
#